data_148364431eec129396d73959ce981448
#
_entry.id   148364431eec129396d73959ce981448
#
_cell.length_a   1.000
_cell.length_b   1.000
_cell.length_c   1.000
_cell.angle_alpha   90.00
_cell.angle_beta   90.00
_cell.angle_gamma   90.00
#
_symmetry.space_group_name_H-M   'P 1'
#
loop_
_entity.id
_entity.type
_entity.pdbx_description
1 polymer ?
#
loop_
_entity_poly.entity_id
_entity_poly.type
_entity_poly.pdbx_seq_one_letter_code
_entity_poly.pdbx_strand_id
1 'polypeptide(L)'
;MTHFRLEQVADGAWAAIAASDLATGNAGLVDLGGEMLVFDTSWTPVAARELAGLGPVRWVVNSHWHGDHVLGNQVFEGATIVSTRATRELIATRDAERLAGLRQELETTDDVPPEIVEAVAEIEPRLPDEVFDERRSFGRAELVTYGGGHTSSDAFLHLTDAGVLFAADLVLVRSHAWMGDGHPQAWLGILDRLAGLDFDVLVPGHGDVGGRSDLDDFRAYLTDILAAAEEHGAHAPIPERYRDWAFEDGWARNLAFLTGRR
;
A
#
# COMPACT_ATOMS: atom_id res chain seq x y z
N MET A 1 7.48 -10.09 -16.56
CA MET A 1 6.47 -10.17 -15.51
C MET A 1 5.10 -9.89 -16.14
N THR A 2 4.08 -10.52 -15.64
CA THR A 2 2.70 -10.41 -16.17
C THR A 2 1.83 -9.52 -15.29
N HIS A 3 2.10 -9.55 -13.98
CA HIS A 3 1.27 -8.88 -12.99
C HIS A 3 1.87 -7.55 -12.52
N PHE A 4 3.17 -7.34 -12.74
CA PHE A 4 3.85 -6.08 -12.42
C PHE A 4 4.63 -5.54 -13.61
N ARG A 5 4.66 -4.22 -13.73
CA ARG A 5 5.66 -3.48 -14.51
C ARG A 5 6.82 -3.13 -13.58
N LEU A 6 7.98 -3.72 -13.83
CA LEU A 6 9.18 -3.45 -13.04
C LEU A 6 9.88 -2.18 -13.53
N GLU A 7 10.15 -1.25 -12.62
CA GLU A 7 10.82 0.01 -12.90
C GLU A 7 12.01 0.17 -11.95
N GLN A 8 13.22 0.35 -12.50
CA GLN A 8 14.39 0.61 -11.69
C GLN A 8 14.36 2.06 -11.20
N VAL A 9 14.27 2.26 -9.89
CA VAL A 9 14.18 3.58 -9.24
C VAL A 9 15.50 4.07 -8.69
N ALA A 10 16.46 3.16 -8.47
CA ALA A 10 17.86 3.47 -8.16
C ALA A 10 18.71 2.21 -8.39
N ASP A 11 20.05 2.34 -8.25
CA ASP A 11 20.92 1.17 -8.26
C ASP A 11 20.57 0.20 -7.13
N GLY A 12 20.25 -1.06 -7.50
CA GLY A 12 19.79 -2.07 -6.56
C GLY A 12 18.39 -1.81 -5.94
N ALA A 13 17.56 -0.97 -6.55
CA ALA A 13 16.20 -0.72 -6.09
C ALA A 13 15.19 -0.63 -7.24
N TRP A 14 14.04 -1.29 -7.10
CA TRP A 14 12.99 -1.32 -8.12
C TRP A 14 11.61 -1.12 -7.48
N ALA A 15 10.76 -0.42 -8.20
CA ALA A 15 9.32 -0.41 -7.99
C ALA A 15 8.68 -1.51 -8.86
N ALA A 16 7.82 -2.32 -8.28
CA ALA A 16 6.96 -3.25 -8.99
C ALA A 16 5.54 -2.65 -9.01
N ILE A 17 5.20 -2.02 -10.13
CA ILE A 17 3.93 -1.33 -10.32
C ILE A 17 2.88 -2.33 -10.76
N ALA A 18 1.78 -2.41 -10.02
CA ALA A 18 0.67 -3.28 -10.32
C ALA A 18 0.12 -3.04 -11.73
N ALA A 19 -0.05 -4.11 -12.51
CA ALA A 19 -0.40 -4.04 -13.93
C ALA A 19 -1.48 -5.06 -14.35
N SER A 20 -2.15 -5.68 -13.38
CA SER A 20 -3.25 -6.62 -13.62
C SER A 20 -4.18 -6.70 -12.41
N ASP A 21 -5.38 -7.24 -12.61
CA ASP A 21 -6.35 -7.45 -11.52
C ASP A 21 -5.89 -8.46 -10.45
N LEU A 22 -4.82 -9.21 -10.71
CA LEU A 22 -4.19 -10.11 -9.74
C LEU A 22 -3.10 -9.42 -8.90
N ALA A 23 -2.76 -8.14 -9.21
CA ALA A 23 -1.80 -7.34 -8.46
C ALA A 23 -2.30 -5.90 -8.37
N THR A 24 -2.95 -5.52 -7.28
CA THR A 24 -3.58 -4.20 -7.13
C THR A 24 -2.73 -3.19 -6.38
N GLY A 25 -1.98 -3.60 -5.37
CA GLY A 25 -1.01 -2.77 -4.67
C GLY A 25 0.38 -2.85 -5.30
N ASN A 26 1.10 -1.73 -5.32
CA ASN A 26 2.50 -1.69 -5.71
C ASN A 26 3.40 -2.35 -4.66
N ALA A 27 4.57 -2.82 -5.09
CA ALA A 27 5.59 -3.37 -4.21
C ALA A 27 6.96 -2.74 -4.48
N GLY A 28 7.87 -2.86 -3.51
CA GLY A 28 9.25 -2.43 -3.63
C GLY A 28 10.22 -3.60 -3.52
N LEU A 29 11.34 -3.52 -4.23
CA LEU A 29 12.42 -4.49 -4.13
C LEU A 29 13.74 -3.76 -3.91
N VAL A 30 14.52 -4.22 -2.94
CA VAL A 30 15.83 -3.63 -2.60
C VAL A 30 16.86 -4.75 -2.48
N ASP A 31 17.92 -4.66 -3.27
CA ASP A 31 19.12 -5.51 -3.11
C ASP A 31 19.96 -5.00 -1.93
N LEU A 32 20.17 -5.90 -0.97
CA LEU A 32 20.96 -5.65 0.24
C LEU A 32 22.38 -6.23 0.14
N GLY A 33 22.87 -6.50 -1.08
CA GLY A 33 24.18 -7.07 -1.33
C GLY A 33 24.14 -8.58 -1.55
N GLY A 34 23.17 -9.04 -2.34
CA GLY A 34 22.97 -10.45 -2.72
C GLY A 34 21.76 -11.13 -2.07
N GLU A 35 21.12 -10.46 -1.14
CA GLU A 35 19.81 -10.85 -0.57
C GLU A 35 18.81 -9.73 -0.80
N MET A 36 17.56 -10.07 -1.12
CA MET A 36 16.51 -9.11 -1.42
C MET A 36 15.67 -8.78 -0.18
N LEU A 37 15.26 -7.50 -0.08
CA LEU A 37 14.14 -7.06 0.73
C LEU A 37 12.96 -6.78 -0.22
N VAL A 38 11.79 -7.31 0.10
CA VAL A 38 10.51 -7.01 -0.57
C VAL A 38 9.68 -6.14 0.36
N PHE A 39 9.23 -4.99 -0.13
CA PHE A 39 8.32 -4.07 0.55
C PHE A 39 6.92 -4.27 -0.04
N ASP A 40 6.02 -4.84 0.76
CA ASP A 40 4.67 -5.31 0.41
C ASP A 40 4.63 -6.49 -0.60
N THR A 41 3.57 -7.29 -0.54
CA THR A 41 3.54 -8.59 -1.22
C THR A 41 2.36 -8.76 -2.18
N SER A 42 1.58 -7.68 -2.41
CA SER A 42 0.34 -7.74 -3.20
C SER A 42 -0.76 -8.60 -2.56
N TRP A 43 -1.90 -8.77 -3.26
CA TRP A 43 -3.07 -9.43 -2.69
C TRP A 43 -3.22 -10.90 -3.11
N THR A 44 -2.54 -11.35 -4.17
CA THR A 44 -2.63 -12.74 -4.61
C THR A 44 -1.30 -13.47 -4.53
N PRO A 45 -1.32 -14.77 -4.19
CA PRO A 45 -0.12 -15.60 -4.25
C PRO A 45 0.46 -15.69 -5.66
N VAL A 46 -0.37 -15.59 -6.68
CA VAL A 46 0.04 -15.61 -8.11
C VAL A 46 0.96 -14.43 -8.40
N ALA A 47 0.55 -13.21 -8.06
CA ALA A 47 1.37 -12.01 -8.23
C ALA A 47 2.61 -12.01 -7.33
N ALA A 48 2.47 -12.41 -6.07
CA ALA A 48 3.58 -12.49 -5.12
C ALA A 48 4.71 -13.42 -5.59
N ARG A 49 4.40 -14.51 -6.30
CA ARG A 49 5.41 -15.40 -6.90
C ARG A 49 6.30 -14.72 -7.93
N GLU A 50 5.80 -13.72 -8.65
CA GLU A 50 6.65 -12.92 -9.55
C GLU A 50 7.69 -12.11 -8.77
N LEU A 51 7.32 -11.52 -7.62
CA LEU A 51 8.25 -10.79 -6.75
C LEU A 51 9.29 -11.74 -6.15
N ALA A 52 8.84 -12.89 -5.64
CA ALA A 52 9.73 -13.91 -5.06
C ALA A 52 10.72 -14.49 -6.07
N GLY A 53 10.36 -14.52 -7.35
CA GLY A 53 11.21 -15.02 -8.44
C GLY A 53 12.36 -14.10 -8.86
N LEU A 54 12.44 -12.87 -8.32
CA LEU A 54 13.45 -11.89 -8.72
C LEU A 54 14.79 -12.06 -8.00
N GLY A 55 14.84 -12.87 -6.95
CA GLY A 55 16.10 -13.15 -6.22
C GLY A 55 15.86 -13.85 -4.89
N PRO A 56 16.92 -14.14 -4.13
CA PRO A 56 16.81 -14.75 -2.81
C PRO A 56 16.27 -13.72 -1.80
N VAL A 57 14.98 -13.80 -1.50
CA VAL A 57 14.33 -12.88 -0.54
C VAL A 57 14.68 -13.27 0.88
N ARG A 58 15.34 -12.37 1.60
CA ARG A 58 15.68 -12.50 3.02
C ARG A 58 14.64 -11.85 3.91
N TRP A 59 14.14 -10.68 3.50
CA TRP A 59 13.23 -9.86 4.26
C TRP A 59 11.99 -9.51 3.46
N VAL A 60 10.83 -9.61 4.10
CA VAL A 60 9.59 -9.01 3.64
C VAL A 60 9.17 -7.97 4.66
N VAL A 61 8.72 -6.83 4.21
CA VAL A 61 8.22 -5.76 5.07
C VAL A 61 6.78 -5.45 4.66
N ASN A 62 5.86 -5.51 5.61
CA ASN A 62 4.50 -5.04 5.38
C ASN A 62 4.34 -3.61 5.89
N SER A 63 3.92 -2.72 5.00
CA SER A 63 3.68 -1.31 5.28
C SER A 63 2.50 -1.11 6.23
N HIS A 64 1.38 -1.76 5.93
CA HIS A 64 0.13 -1.73 6.69
C HIS A 64 -0.64 -3.05 6.51
N TRP A 65 -1.88 -3.14 7.00
CA TRP A 65 -2.61 -4.41 7.09
C TRP A 65 -3.56 -4.70 5.92
N HIS A 66 -3.74 -3.80 4.94
CA HIS A 66 -4.65 -4.05 3.82
C HIS A 66 -4.20 -5.23 2.96
N GLY A 67 -5.19 -5.94 2.40
CA GLY A 67 -4.96 -7.21 1.74
C GLY A 67 -4.05 -7.15 0.54
N ASP A 68 -4.13 -6.09 -0.22
CA ASP A 68 -3.33 -5.86 -1.40
C ASP A 68 -1.84 -5.52 -1.12
N HIS A 69 -1.47 -5.50 0.16
CA HIS A 69 -0.10 -5.34 0.63
C HIS A 69 0.42 -6.56 1.39
N VAL A 70 -0.46 -7.48 1.87
CA VAL A 70 -0.04 -8.54 2.78
C VAL A 70 -0.49 -9.95 2.41
N LEU A 71 -1.52 -10.14 1.58
CA LEU A 71 -2.06 -11.47 1.31
C LEU A 71 -1.13 -12.37 0.50
N GLY A 72 -0.11 -11.79 -0.16
CA GLY A 72 0.98 -12.53 -0.79
C GLY A 72 2.05 -13.05 0.16
N ASN A 73 2.01 -12.71 1.45
CA ASN A 73 3.02 -13.09 2.46
C ASN A 73 3.34 -14.60 2.47
N GLN A 74 2.35 -15.45 2.24
CA GLN A 74 2.50 -16.92 2.26
C GLN A 74 3.55 -17.44 1.29
N VAL A 75 3.80 -16.73 0.19
CA VAL A 75 4.75 -17.14 -0.86
C VAL A 75 6.21 -17.09 -0.39
N PHE A 76 6.51 -16.27 0.60
CA PHE A 76 7.87 -15.99 1.07
C PHE A 76 8.28 -16.87 2.24
N GLU A 77 8.07 -18.20 2.16
CA GLU A 77 8.28 -19.16 3.26
C GLU A 77 9.67 -19.08 3.93
N GLY A 78 10.71 -18.82 3.16
CA GLY A 78 12.10 -18.71 3.65
C GLY A 78 12.50 -17.33 4.16
N ALA A 79 11.65 -16.31 3.99
CA ALA A 79 11.94 -14.95 4.43
C ALA A 79 11.37 -14.66 5.82
N THR A 80 11.99 -13.71 6.52
CA THR A 80 11.45 -13.12 7.75
C THR A 80 10.56 -11.95 7.39
N ILE A 81 9.30 -12.00 7.81
CA ILE A 81 8.31 -10.93 7.56
C ILE A 81 8.29 -9.98 8.76
N VAL A 82 8.38 -8.68 8.50
CA VAL A 82 8.46 -7.62 9.51
C VAL A 82 7.33 -6.60 9.30
N SER A 83 6.66 -6.21 10.38
CA SER A 83 5.68 -5.12 10.35
C SER A 83 5.70 -4.35 11.68
N THR A 84 4.86 -3.31 11.81
CA THR A 84 4.55 -2.78 13.13
C THR A 84 3.72 -3.78 13.94
N ARG A 85 3.72 -3.64 15.27
CA ARG A 85 2.90 -4.48 16.15
C ARG A 85 1.41 -4.37 15.81
N ALA A 86 0.92 -3.15 15.58
CA ALA A 86 -0.50 -2.91 15.27
C ALA A 86 -0.89 -3.52 13.91
N THR A 87 -0.04 -3.41 12.89
CA THR A 87 -0.24 -4.08 11.59
C THR A 87 -0.37 -5.59 11.77
N ARG A 88 0.54 -6.24 12.52
CA ARG A 88 0.47 -7.68 12.78
C ARG A 88 -0.81 -8.09 13.52
N GLU A 89 -1.25 -7.31 14.51
CA GLU A 89 -2.47 -7.57 15.26
C GLU A 89 -3.73 -7.42 14.40
N LEU A 90 -3.76 -6.43 13.49
CA LEU A 90 -4.86 -6.24 12.55
C LEU A 90 -4.92 -7.36 11.51
N ILE A 91 -3.80 -7.79 10.94
CA ILE A 91 -3.77 -8.97 10.07
C ILE A 91 -4.33 -10.18 10.81
N ALA A 92 -3.87 -10.45 12.05
CA ALA A 92 -4.33 -11.59 12.84
C ALA A 92 -5.84 -11.58 13.15
N THR A 93 -6.43 -10.41 13.26
CA THR A 93 -7.84 -10.27 13.67
C THR A 93 -8.80 -10.04 12.51
N ARG A 94 -8.32 -9.50 11.38
CA ARG A 94 -9.17 -9.06 10.26
C ARG A 94 -9.11 -9.96 9.02
N ASP A 95 -7.98 -10.64 8.78
CA ASP A 95 -7.78 -11.36 7.52
C ASP A 95 -8.76 -12.52 7.33
N ALA A 96 -9.08 -13.27 8.38
CA ALA A 96 -10.02 -14.38 8.27
C ALA A 96 -11.43 -13.90 7.88
N GLU A 97 -11.92 -12.83 8.49
CA GLU A 97 -13.22 -12.22 8.19
C GLU A 97 -13.23 -11.61 6.78
N ARG A 98 -12.17 -10.88 6.42
CA ARG A 98 -12.01 -10.27 5.11
C ARG A 98 -12.00 -11.31 3.99
N LEU A 99 -11.24 -12.39 4.14
CA LEU A 99 -11.20 -13.48 3.14
C LEU A 99 -12.51 -14.23 3.04
N ALA A 100 -13.20 -14.44 4.16
CA ALA A 100 -14.54 -15.04 4.12
C ALA A 100 -15.52 -14.14 3.36
N GLY A 101 -15.48 -12.82 3.60
CA GLY A 101 -16.28 -11.84 2.86
C GLY A 101 -15.96 -11.81 1.36
N LEU A 102 -14.67 -11.76 1.01
CA LEU A 102 -14.22 -11.77 -0.38
C LEU A 102 -14.65 -13.04 -1.12
N ARG A 103 -14.49 -14.21 -0.51
CA ARG A 103 -14.94 -15.48 -1.09
C ARG A 103 -16.45 -15.51 -1.30
N GLN A 104 -17.22 -15.01 -0.34
CA GLN A 104 -18.67 -14.90 -0.47
C GLN A 104 -19.07 -13.92 -1.57
N GLU A 105 -18.39 -12.80 -1.71
CA GLU A 105 -18.63 -11.83 -2.78
C GLU A 105 -18.38 -12.46 -4.16
N LEU A 106 -17.30 -13.20 -4.33
CA LEU A 106 -16.98 -13.89 -5.58
C LEU A 106 -18.03 -14.98 -5.94
N GLU A 107 -18.62 -15.65 -4.94
CA GLU A 107 -19.70 -16.63 -5.16
C GLU A 107 -21.01 -15.98 -5.62
N THR A 108 -21.22 -14.70 -5.31
CA THR A 108 -22.47 -13.96 -5.58
C THR A 108 -22.36 -12.95 -6.71
N THR A 109 -21.15 -12.73 -7.22
CA THR A 109 -20.87 -11.79 -8.33
C THR A 109 -20.85 -12.58 -9.64
N ASP A 110 -21.67 -12.14 -10.60
CA ASP A 110 -21.70 -12.72 -11.94
C ASP A 110 -20.44 -12.32 -12.73
N ASP A 111 -20.02 -13.20 -13.65
CA ASP A 111 -18.92 -12.95 -14.61
C ASP A 111 -17.54 -12.65 -14.00
N VAL A 112 -17.25 -13.09 -12.77
CA VAL A 112 -15.89 -13.00 -12.22
C VAL A 112 -14.93 -13.87 -13.02
N PRO A 113 -13.77 -13.33 -13.46
CA PRO A 113 -12.77 -14.12 -14.18
C PRO A 113 -12.31 -15.34 -13.36
N PRO A 114 -12.27 -16.55 -13.95
CA PRO A 114 -11.89 -17.77 -13.24
C PRO A 114 -10.53 -17.67 -12.54
N GLU A 115 -9.57 -16.97 -13.14
CA GLU A 115 -8.24 -16.74 -12.56
C GLU A 115 -8.26 -15.97 -11.25
N ILE A 116 -9.25 -15.06 -11.05
CA ILE A 116 -9.44 -14.34 -9.78
C ILE A 116 -9.99 -15.30 -8.73
N VAL A 117 -10.99 -16.09 -9.09
CA VAL A 117 -11.59 -17.10 -8.19
C VAL A 117 -10.53 -18.09 -7.71
N GLU A 118 -9.71 -18.62 -8.64
CA GLU A 118 -8.64 -19.55 -8.33
C GLU A 118 -7.56 -18.92 -7.43
N ALA A 119 -7.14 -17.68 -7.75
CA ALA A 119 -6.15 -16.95 -6.95
C ALA A 119 -6.62 -16.69 -5.53
N VAL A 120 -7.89 -16.30 -5.34
CA VAL A 120 -8.48 -16.05 -4.00
C VAL A 120 -8.67 -17.34 -3.22
N ALA A 121 -9.00 -18.46 -3.90
CA ALA A 121 -9.10 -19.77 -3.26
C ALA A 121 -7.75 -20.24 -2.66
N GLU A 122 -6.63 -19.85 -3.29
CA GLU A 122 -5.28 -20.21 -2.87
C GLU A 122 -4.78 -19.38 -1.67
N ILE A 123 -5.43 -18.25 -1.32
CA ILE A 123 -4.92 -17.36 -0.26
C ILE A 123 -4.98 -18.04 1.11
N GLU A 124 -3.81 -18.13 1.76
CA GLU A 124 -3.62 -18.54 3.15
C GLU A 124 -2.91 -17.40 3.91
N PRO A 125 -3.57 -16.69 4.83
CA PRO A 125 -2.95 -15.59 5.56
C PRO A 125 -1.72 -16.03 6.34
N ARG A 126 -0.60 -15.32 6.13
CA ARG A 126 0.64 -15.49 6.90
C ARG A 126 0.97 -14.23 7.67
N LEU A 127 1.08 -14.35 8.98
CA LEU A 127 1.40 -13.24 9.88
C LEU A 127 2.87 -12.85 9.78
N PRO A 128 3.21 -11.57 10.00
CA PRO A 128 4.58 -11.14 10.24
C PRO A 128 5.24 -11.92 11.39
N ASP A 129 6.49 -12.31 11.19
CA ASP A 129 7.29 -13.08 12.15
C ASP A 129 7.82 -12.17 13.27
N GLU A 130 8.25 -10.95 12.89
CA GLU A 130 8.86 -9.97 13.78
C GLU A 130 8.13 -8.63 13.72
N VAL A 131 8.23 -7.86 14.80
CA VAL A 131 7.67 -6.51 14.89
C VAL A 131 8.75 -5.50 15.21
N PHE A 132 8.53 -4.24 14.79
CA PHE A 132 9.34 -3.09 15.15
C PHE A 132 8.46 -1.98 15.73
N ASP A 133 9.06 -1.07 16.50
CA ASP A 133 8.31 0.00 17.16
C ASP A 133 8.30 1.30 16.35
N GLU A 134 9.45 1.95 16.14
CA GLU A 134 9.52 3.25 15.43
C GLU A 134 10.38 3.17 14.17
N ARG A 135 11.49 2.43 14.24
CA ARG A 135 12.47 2.35 13.15
C ARG A 135 13.22 1.01 13.17
N ARG A 136 13.51 0.51 11.97
CA ARG A 136 14.35 -0.68 11.77
C ARG A 136 15.23 -0.51 10.53
N SER A 137 16.52 -0.80 10.66
CA SER A 137 17.47 -0.73 9.54
C SER A 137 17.70 -2.12 8.92
N PHE A 138 17.78 -2.13 7.59
CA PHE A 138 18.17 -3.26 6.75
C PHE A 138 19.32 -2.81 5.82
N GLY A 139 20.48 -2.55 6.39
CA GLY A 139 21.60 -1.99 5.64
C GLY A 139 21.30 -0.58 5.14
N ARG A 140 21.15 -0.41 3.81
CA ARG A 140 20.82 0.88 3.17
C ARG A 140 19.35 1.29 3.30
N ALA A 141 18.46 0.37 3.65
CA ALA A 141 17.03 0.60 3.75
C ALA A 141 16.61 0.85 5.20
N GLU A 142 15.92 1.95 5.46
CA GLU A 142 15.33 2.27 6.75
C GLU A 142 13.82 2.13 6.70
N LEU A 143 13.27 1.18 7.46
CA LEU A 143 11.83 1.05 7.72
C LEU A 143 11.46 1.96 8.87
N VAL A 144 10.46 2.82 8.65
CA VAL A 144 10.03 3.83 9.63
C VAL A 144 8.51 3.88 9.71
N THR A 145 7.98 4.08 10.90
CA THR A 145 6.57 4.45 11.12
C THR A 145 6.46 5.81 11.80
N TYR A 146 5.47 6.58 11.38
CA TYR A 146 5.05 7.81 12.04
C TYR A 146 3.70 7.66 12.74
N GLY A 147 3.23 6.43 12.90
CA GLY A 147 1.92 6.07 13.41
C GLY A 147 0.92 5.82 12.30
N GLY A 148 -0.35 6.09 12.57
CA GLY A 148 -1.44 5.82 11.64
C GLY A 148 -1.95 7.06 10.92
N GLY A 149 -2.14 6.94 9.62
CA GLY A 149 -2.74 7.95 8.75
C GLY A 149 -3.75 7.31 7.80
N HIS A 150 -3.27 6.46 6.88
CA HIS A 150 -4.10 5.65 6.00
C HIS A 150 -4.81 4.52 6.75
N THR A 151 -4.10 3.88 7.66
CA THR A 151 -4.66 2.95 8.65
C THR A 151 -4.30 3.38 10.07
N SER A 152 -4.58 2.57 11.07
CA SER A 152 -4.16 2.86 12.45
C SER A 152 -2.64 2.74 12.67
N SER A 153 -1.90 2.16 11.73
CA SER A 153 -0.44 2.04 11.77
C SER A 153 0.12 1.77 10.38
N ASP A 154 0.86 2.73 9.86
CA ASP A 154 1.47 2.68 8.54
C ASP A 154 2.98 2.83 8.65
N ALA A 155 3.70 2.13 7.77
CA ALA A 155 5.15 2.20 7.66
C ALA A 155 5.57 2.50 6.23
N PHE A 156 6.73 3.12 6.07
CA PHE A 156 7.36 3.40 4.81
C PHE A 156 8.82 2.97 4.84
N LEU A 157 9.42 2.76 3.65
CA LEU A 157 10.81 2.40 3.52
C LEU A 157 11.57 3.54 2.84
N HIS A 158 12.68 3.99 3.44
CA HIS A 158 13.49 5.07 2.93
C HIS A 158 14.91 4.62 2.62
N LEU A 159 15.34 4.80 1.36
CA LEU A 159 16.72 4.61 0.93
C LEU A 159 17.41 5.97 0.89
N THR A 160 18.02 6.39 2.01
CA THR A 160 18.59 7.72 2.17
C THR A 160 19.78 7.97 1.26
N ASP A 161 20.55 6.93 0.94
CA ASP A 161 21.72 6.98 0.05
C ASP A 161 21.34 7.13 -1.43
N ALA A 162 20.11 6.79 -1.78
CA ALA A 162 19.58 6.80 -3.15
C ALA A 162 18.45 7.81 -3.37
N GLY A 163 17.99 8.50 -2.33
CA GLY A 163 16.88 9.46 -2.43
C GLY A 163 15.57 8.81 -2.87
N VAL A 164 15.28 7.57 -2.44
CA VAL A 164 14.05 6.84 -2.79
C VAL A 164 13.17 6.62 -1.56
N LEU A 165 11.91 6.99 -1.67
CA LEU A 165 10.87 6.79 -0.67
C LEU A 165 9.80 5.81 -1.18
N PHE A 166 9.72 4.61 -0.60
CA PHE A 166 8.60 3.71 -0.78
C PHE A 166 7.55 4.03 0.27
N ALA A 167 6.52 4.75 -0.13
CA ALA A 167 5.53 5.34 0.78
C ALA A 167 4.33 4.43 1.06
N ALA A 168 4.13 3.37 0.29
CA ALA A 168 2.89 2.59 0.28
C ALA A 168 1.66 3.51 0.21
N ASP A 169 0.57 3.17 0.92
CA ASP A 169 -0.67 3.94 0.87
C ASP A 169 -0.66 5.24 1.69
N LEU A 170 0.47 5.57 2.30
CA LEU A 170 0.66 6.93 2.80
C LEU A 170 0.64 7.97 1.68
N VAL A 171 1.01 7.59 0.44
CA VAL A 171 0.90 8.43 -0.75
C VAL A 171 0.41 7.60 -1.93
N LEU A 172 -0.63 8.08 -2.60
CA LEU A 172 -1.12 7.54 -3.85
C LEU A 172 -0.91 8.57 -4.97
N VAL A 173 -0.54 8.08 -6.15
CA VAL A 173 -0.34 8.96 -7.31
C VAL A 173 -1.52 8.84 -8.25
N ARG A 174 -2.25 9.95 -8.46
CA ARG A 174 -3.45 10.04 -9.30
C ARG A 174 -4.51 8.96 -9.01
N SER A 175 -4.67 8.64 -7.73
CA SER A 175 -5.62 7.63 -7.24
C SER A 175 -6.35 8.15 -6.01
N HIS A 176 -7.67 7.90 -5.95
CA HIS A 176 -8.45 8.22 -4.76
C HIS A 176 -8.11 7.26 -3.63
N ALA A 177 -7.81 7.80 -2.46
CA ALA A 177 -7.48 7.01 -1.28
C ALA A 177 -8.69 6.24 -0.72
N TRP A 178 -8.43 5.15 -0.01
CA TRP A 178 -9.36 4.58 0.96
C TRP A 178 -9.13 5.25 2.32
N MET A 179 -10.18 5.86 2.89
CA MET A 179 -10.09 6.55 4.20
C MET A 179 -10.81 5.79 5.33
N GLY A 180 -11.53 4.70 5.01
CA GLY A 180 -12.42 4.01 5.94
C GLY A 180 -11.76 3.43 7.19
N ASP A 181 -10.46 3.19 7.16
CA ASP A 181 -9.67 2.64 8.27
C ASP A 181 -8.65 3.66 8.83
N GLY A 182 -8.68 4.89 8.29
CA GLY A 182 -7.68 5.90 8.52
C GLY A 182 -8.06 6.99 9.52
N HIS A 183 -7.09 7.86 9.74
CA HIS A 183 -7.20 9.07 10.54
C HIS A 183 -6.75 10.27 9.70
N PRO A 184 -7.62 10.84 8.83
CA PRO A 184 -7.23 11.81 7.82
C PRO A 184 -6.49 13.04 8.34
N GLN A 185 -6.81 13.54 9.55
CA GLN A 185 -6.10 14.65 10.17
C GLN A 185 -4.66 14.27 10.60
N ALA A 186 -4.48 13.07 11.15
CA ALA A 186 -3.16 12.55 11.49
C ALA A 186 -2.34 12.28 10.23
N TRP A 187 -3.01 11.83 9.16
CA TRP A 187 -2.40 11.57 7.86
C TRP A 187 -1.76 12.82 7.26
N LEU A 188 -2.44 13.97 7.29
CA LEU A 188 -1.84 15.25 6.86
C LEU A 188 -0.54 15.56 7.63
N GLY A 189 -0.51 15.33 8.94
CA GLY A 189 0.69 15.51 9.74
C GLY A 189 1.82 14.54 9.38
N ILE A 190 1.49 13.31 8.94
CA ILE A 190 2.48 12.35 8.43
C ILE A 190 3.04 12.84 7.09
N LEU A 191 2.19 13.32 6.16
CA LEU A 191 2.64 13.86 4.88
C LEU A 191 3.57 15.06 5.06
N ASP A 192 3.29 15.94 6.03
CA ASP A 192 4.20 17.06 6.37
C ASP A 192 5.58 16.55 6.81
N ARG A 193 5.63 15.45 7.58
CA ARG A 193 6.90 14.84 7.99
C ARG A 193 7.61 14.15 6.82
N LEU A 194 6.88 13.46 5.93
CA LEU A 194 7.46 12.86 4.72
C LEU A 194 8.04 13.92 3.79
N ALA A 195 7.36 15.07 3.64
CA ALA A 195 7.87 16.21 2.86
C ALA A 195 9.20 16.78 3.40
N GLY A 196 9.49 16.57 4.68
CA GLY A 196 10.76 16.94 5.32
C GLY A 196 11.90 15.95 5.08
N LEU A 197 11.64 14.77 4.50
CA LEU A 197 12.67 13.80 4.16
C LEU A 197 13.40 14.19 2.87
N ASP A 198 14.64 13.71 2.72
CA ASP A 198 15.41 13.90 1.50
C ASP A 198 15.18 12.72 0.56
N PHE A 199 14.41 12.96 -0.52
CA PHE A 199 14.13 12.00 -1.59
C PHE A 199 13.80 12.74 -2.89
N ASP A 200 14.11 12.13 -4.02
CA ASP A 200 13.74 12.59 -5.35
C ASP A 200 12.70 11.68 -6.00
N VAL A 201 12.72 10.39 -5.65
CA VAL A 201 11.82 9.36 -6.19
C VAL A 201 10.87 8.87 -5.12
N LEU A 202 9.57 8.85 -5.46
CA LEU A 202 8.49 8.35 -4.63
C LEU A 202 7.88 7.10 -5.28
N VAL A 203 7.84 5.99 -4.55
CA VAL A 203 7.07 4.79 -4.95
C VAL A 203 5.80 4.75 -4.11
N PRO A 204 4.64 5.04 -4.70
CA PRO A 204 3.35 5.05 -4.00
C PRO A 204 2.82 3.63 -3.79
N GLY A 205 1.78 3.48 -2.95
CA GLY A 205 1.04 2.22 -2.85
C GLY A 205 0.19 1.92 -4.09
N HIS A 206 -0.32 2.94 -4.77
CA HIS A 206 -1.05 2.84 -6.03
C HIS A 206 -0.67 3.98 -6.98
N GLY A 207 -0.70 3.69 -8.28
CA GLY A 207 -0.30 4.62 -9.33
C GLY A 207 1.15 4.46 -9.77
N ASP A 208 1.61 5.34 -10.66
CA ASP A 208 2.97 5.30 -11.21
C ASP A 208 4.01 5.83 -10.20
N VAL A 209 5.29 5.51 -10.45
CA VAL A 209 6.41 6.15 -9.73
C VAL A 209 6.35 7.67 -9.93
N GLY A 210 6.50 8.40 -8.84
CA GLY A 210 6.40 9.85 -8.81
C GLY A 210 7.60 10.49 -8.09
N GLY A 211 7.37 11.70 -7.60
CA GLY A 211 8.36 12.48 -6.87
C GLY A 211 7.71 13.39 -5.83
N ARG A 212 8.42 14.46 -5.45
CA ARG A 212 7.96 15.43 -4.44
C ARG A 212 6.65 16.10 -4.81
N SER A 213 6.45 16.45 -6.09
CA SER A 213 5.21 17.07 -6.56
C SER A 213 3.99 16.18 -6.35
N ASP A 214 4.15 14.85 -6.48
CA ASP A 214 3.06 13.91 -6.30
C ASP A 214 2.66 13.76 -4.82
N LEU A 215 3.63 13.87 -3.91
CA LEU A 215 3.36 13.98 -2.47
C LEU A 215 2.58 15.27 -2.17
N ASP A 216 2.97 16.41 -2.75
CA ASP A 216 2.28 17.69 -2.58
C ASP A 216 0.85 17.64 -3.15
N ASP A 217 0.66 17.01 -4.32
CA ASP A 217 -0.65 16.83 -4.95
C ASP A 217 -1.56 15.92 -4.11
N PHE A 218 -1.01 14.84 -3.55
CA PHE A 218 -1.78 13.96 -2.67
C PHE A 218 -2.15 14.64 -1.35
N ARG A 219 -1.23 15.44 -0.78
CA ARG A 219 -1.52 16.26 0.40
C ARG A 219 -2.63 17.30 0.12
N ALA A 220 -2.60 17.92 -1.06
CA ALA A 220 -3.66 18.83 -1.48
C ALA A 220 -5.00 18.09 -1.63
N TYR A 221 -5.01 16.88 -2.19
CA TYR A 221 -6.20 16.03 -2.28
C TYR A 221 -6.83 15.76 -0.89
N LEU A 222 -6.03 15.37 0.10
CA LEU A 222 -6.54 15.14 1.46
C LEU A 222 -7.09 16.43 2.08
N THR A 223 -6.41 17.55 1.86
CA THR A 223 -6.86 18.86 2.36
C THR A 223 -8.20 19.25 1.74
N ASP A 224 -8.32 19.11 0.43
CA ASP A 224 -9.53 19.49 -0.31
C ASP A 224 -10.74 18.62 0.05
N ILE A 225 -10.55 17.31 0.18
CA ILE A 225 -11.69 16.43 0.51
C ILE A 225 -12.18 16.66 1.94
N LEU A 226 -11.26 16.97 2.88
CA LEU A 226 -11.64 17.35 4.24
C LEU A 226 -12.42 18.66 4.27
N ALA A 227 -11.96 19.68 3.55
CA ALA A 227 -12.67 20.96 3.42
C ALA A 227 -14.02 20.80 2.72
N ALA A 228 -14.07 19.98 1.65
CA ALA A 228 -15.31 19.70 0.93
C ALA A 228 -16.34 18.97 1.80
N ALA A 229 -15.90 18.03 2.64
CA ALA A 229 -16.78 17.33 3.58
C ALA A 229 -17.35 18.30 4.64
N GLU A 230 -16.53 19.21 5.15
CA GLU A 230 -16.95 20.22 6.14
C GLU A 230 -17.92 21.25 5.54
N GLU A 231 -17.63 21.78 4.34
CA GLU A 231 -18.39 22.86 3.69
C GLU A 231 -19.67 22.37 3.01
N HIS A 232 -19.62 21.20 2.34
CA HIS A 232 -20.70 20.72 1.46
C HIS A 232 -21.26 19.36 1.86
N GLY A 233 -20.66 18.68 2.85
CA GLY A 233 -21.09 17.37 3.31
C GLY A 233 -20.85 16.25 2.28
N ALA A 234 -21.64 15.17 2.39
CA ALA A 234 -21.47 13.95 1.59
C ALA A 234 -21.74 14.11 0.09
N HIS A 235 -22.26 15.25 -0.35
CA HIS A 235 -22.62 15.54 -1.75
C HIS A 235 -21.70 16.59 -2.39
N ALA A 236 -20.56 16.89 -1.78
CA ALA A 236 -19.59 17.81 -2.35
C ALA A 236 -19.14 17.34 -3.75
N PRO A 237 -19.18 18.25 -4.77
CA PRO A 237 -18.74 17.86 -6.10
C PRO A 237 -17.25 17.55 -6.13
N ILE A 238 -16.88 16.57 -6.97
CA ILE A 238 -15.47 16.29 -7.21
C ILE A 238 -14.81 17.45 -7.97
N PRO A 239 -13.68 18.03 -7.48
CA PRO A 239 -12.92 19.02 -8.22
C PRO A 239 -12.39 18.47 -9.54
N GLU A 240 -12.34 19.33 -10.59
CA GLU A 240 -11.88 18.96 -11.95
C GLU A 240 -10.56 18.19 -11.95
N ARG A 241 -9.60 18.64 -11.15
CA ARG A 241 -8.25 18.05 -11.06
C ARG A 241 -8.20 16.61 -10.56
N TYR A 242 -9.27 16.09 -9.94
CA TYR A 242 -9.36 14.73 -9.39
C TYR A 242 -10.30 13.81 -10.17
N ARG A 243 -11.01 14.29 -11.21
CA ARG A 243 -12.01 13.51 -11.93
C ARG A 243 -11.47 12.29 -12.65
N ASP A 244 -10.26 12.41 -13.18
CA ASP A 244 -9.60 11.34 -13.94
C ASP A 244 -8.67 10.49 -13.08
N TRP A 245 -8.79 10.58 -11.75
CA TRP A 245 -8.03 9.74 -10.85
C TRP A 245 -8.62 8.34 -10.78
N ALA A 246 -7.75 7.33 -10.61
CA ALA A 246 -8.18 5.94 -10.42
C ALA A 246 -9.07 5.78 -9.17
N PHE A 247 -9.85 4.70 -9.11
CA PHE A 247 -10.86 4.45 -8.08
C PHE A 247 -11.96 5.52 -8.08
N GLU A 248 -12.66 5.66 -9.21
CA GLU A 248 -13.62 6.72 -9.54
C GLU A 248 -14.67 7.04 -8.46
N ASP A 249 -15.15 6.03 -7.72
CA ASP A 249 -16.10 6.20 -6.63
C ASP A 249 -15.47 6.69 -5.31
N GLY A 250 -14.14 6.75 -5.25
CA GLY A 250 -13.37 7.05 -4.04
C GLY A 250 -13.69 8.40 -3.43
N TRP A 251 -13.92 9.45 -4.24
CA TRP A 251 -14.31 10.76 -3.73
C TRP A 251 -15.63 10.70 -2.95
N ALA A 252 -16.68 10.14 -3.55
CA ALA A 252 -17.99 10.04 -2.93
C ALA A 252 -18.00 9.14 -1.68
N ARG A 253 -17.31 8.02 -1.75
CA ARG A 253 -17.12 7.07 -0.65
C ARG A 253 -16.42 7.74 0.54
N ASN A 254 -15.36 8.48 0.31
CA ASN A 254 -14.63 9.18 1.36
C ASN A 254 -15.45 10.32 1.99
N LEU A 255 -16.22 11.07 1.20
CA LEU A 255 -17.16 12.07 1.75
C LEU A 255 -18.21 11.41 2.64
N ALA A 256 -18.76 10.26 2.25
CA ALA A 256 -19.71 9.52 3.07
C ALA A 256 -19.09 9.08 4.41
N PHE A 257 -17.85 8.59 4.39
CA PHE A 257 -17.08 8.25 5.60
C PHE A 257 -16.86 9.48 6.49
N LEU A 258 -16.32 10.57 5.94
CA LEU A 258 -15.99 11.80 6.67
C LEU A 258 -17.21 12.48 7.31
N THR A 259 -18.38 12.34 6.70
CA THR A 259 -19.64 12.92 7.19
C THR A 259 -20.46 11.97 8.07
N GLY A 260 -19.94 10.76 8.38
CA GLY A 260 -20.63 9.76 9.20
C GLY A 260 -21.86 9.12 8.53
N ARG A 261 -22.01 9.27 7.23
CA ARG A 261 -23.06 8.59 6.45
C ARG A 261 -22.46 7.28 5.93
N ARG A 262 -22.65 6.19 6.68
CA ARG A 262 -22.35 4.82 6.24
C ARG A 262 -23.51 4.23 5.48
#